data_7bd956a603a986ed64eab07da6a04009
#
_entry.id   7bd956a603a986ed64eab07da6a04009
#
_cell.length_a   1.000
_cell.length_b   1.000
_cell.length_c   1.000
_cell.angle_alpha   90.00
_cell.angle_beta   90.00
_cell.angle_gamma   90.00
#
_symmetry.space_group_name_H-M   'P 1'
#
loop_
_entity.id
_entity.type
_entity.pdbx_description
1 polymer ?
#
loop_
_entity_poly.entity_id
_entity_poly.type
_entity_poly.pdbx_seq_one_letter_code
_entity_poly.pdbx_strand_id
1 'polypeptide(L)'
;SILSSAFLALYSKVYFLLFFIQLIFIQIAIIVNLGKIKNPILLKRGFAATYHELLMSAEYIMLAGNPNVILCERGIRTVETFTRNTLDLNAIPALQQLTHLPVIADPSHGTGVRSLVLPMARASVAAGAHGILIEMHPDPDKSISDAKQTLDFETFSDLVRQVRRVKAALL
;
A
#
# COMPACT_ATOMS: atom_id res chain seq x y z
N SER A 1 -36.96 19.83 -27.00
CA SER A 1 -35.53 20.06 -26.72
C SER A 1 -35.17 19.92 -25.24
N ILE A 2 -36.02 20.36 -24.29
CA ILE A 2 -35.74 20.21 -22.83
C ILE A 2 -35.87 18.75 -22.36
N LEU A 3 -36.82 18.00 -22.89
CA LEU A 3 -36.97 16.57 -22.58
C LEU A 3 -35.81 15.72 -23.09
N SER A 4 -35.18 16.09 -24.22
CA SER A 4 -34.00 15.36 -24.73
C SER A 4 -32.74 15.58 -23.89
N SER A 5 -32.53 16.78 -23.35
CA SER A 5 -31.38 17.06 -22.48
C SER A 5 -31.51 16.42 -21.10
N ALA A 6 -32.73 16.38 -20.53
CA ALA A 6 -32.98 15.68 -19.26
C ALA A 6 -32.84 14.16 -19.41
N PHE A 7 -33.24 13.59 -20.52
CA PHE A 7 -33.10 12.16 -20.83
C PHE A 7 -31.62 11.77 -21.02
N LEU A 8 -30.84 12.59 -21.74
CA LEU A 8 -29.38 12.40 -21.88
C LEU A 8 -28.64 12.50 -20.54
N ALA A 9 -29.03 13.47 -19.70
CA ALA A 9 -28.44 13.63 -18.38
C ALA A 9 -28.77 12.46 -17.44
N LEU A 10 -29.97 11.91 -17.51
CA LEU A 10 -30.37 10.71 -16.74
C LEU A 10 -29.63 9.48 -17.26
N TYR A 11 -29.50 9.32 -18.57
CA TYR A 11 -28.77 8.22 -19.21
C TYR A 11 -27.30 8.22 -18.82
N SER A 12 -26.62 9.37 -18.87
CA SER A 12 -25.22 9.49 -18.46
C SER A 12 -24.99 9.13 -17.00
N LYS A 13 -25.90 9.51 -16.10
CA LYS A 13 -25.83 9.16 -14.66
C LYS A 13 -26.01 7.67 -14.42
N VAL A 14 -26.92 7.02 -15.15
CA VAL A 14 -27.15 5.57 -15.04
C VAL A 14 -25.95 4.78 -15.55
N TYR A 15 -25.36 5.13 -16.68
CA TYR A 15 -24.15 4.48 -17.19
C TYR A 15 -22.96 4.70 -16.27
N PHE A 16 -22.79 5.90 -15.70
CA PHE A 16 -21.76 6.19 -14.74
C PHE A 16 -21.90 5.33 -13.47
N LEU A 17 -23.12 5.21 -12.94
CA LEU A 17 -23.42 4.34 -11.78
C LEU A 17 -23.16 2.87 -12.10
N LEU A 18 -23.59 2.37 -13.25
CA LEU A 18 -23.33 0.99 -13.68
C LEU A 18 -21.83 0.71 -13.86
N PHE A 19 -21.09 1.66 -14.41
CA PHE A 19 -19.62 1.56 -14.54
C PHE A 19 -18.92 1.46 -13.17
N PHE A 20 -19.34 2.29 -12.19
CA PHE A 20 -18.81 2.21 -10.83
C PHE A 20 -19.16 0.89 -10.13
N ILE A 21 -20.38 0.42 -10.27
CA ILE A 21 -20.82 -0.86 -9.74
C ILE A 21 -19.98 -1.99 -10.34
N GLN A 22 -19.74 -1.97 -11.66
CA GLN A 22 -18.93 -2.97 -12.34
C GLN A 22 -17.48 -2.97 -11.89
N LEU A 23 -16.88 -1.79 -11.64
CA LEU A 23 -15.52 -1.68 -11.07
C LEU A 23 -15.44 -2.27 -9.67
N ILE A 24 -16.43 -2.03 -8.80
CA ILE A 24 -16.48 -2.59 -7.44
C ILE A 24 -16.59 -4.12 -7.51
N PHE A 25 -17.44 -4.67 -8.36
CA PHE A 25 -17.56 -6.13 -8.53
C PHE A 25 -16.28 -6.78 -9.05
N ILE A 26 -15.57 -6.13 -9.97
CA ILE A 26 -14.28 -6.62 -10.48
C ILE A 26 -13.25 -6.64 -9.35
N GLN A 27 -13.16 -5.62 -8.51
CA GLN A 27 -12.23 -5.57 -7.39
C GLN A 27 -12.53 -6.67 -6.36
N ILE A 28 -13.78 -6.87 -5.98
CA ILE A 28 -14.20 -7.95 -5.08
C ILE A 28 -13.87 -9.32 -5.69
N ALA A 29 -14.15 -9.53 -6.97
CA ALA A 29 -13.84 -10.78 -7.65
C ALA A 29 -12.35 -11.09 -7.67
N ILE A 30 -11.48 -10.08 -7.88
CA ILE A 30 -10.03 -10.24 -7.81
C ILE A 30 -9.61 -10.65 -6.40
N ILE A 31 -10.07 -9.95 -5.37
CA ILE A 31 -9.74 -10.23 -3.96
C ILE A 31 -10.16 -11.64 -3.57
N VAL A 32 -11.37 -12.06 -3.92
CA VAL A 32 -11.86 -13.42 -3.64
C VAL A 32 -11.06 -14.48 -4.39
N ASN A 33 -10.64 -14.22 -5.63
CA ASN A 33 -9.81 -15.17 -6.37
C ASN A 33 -8.38 -15.27 -5.80
N LEU A 34 -7.82 -14.19 -5.25
CA LEU A 34 -6.55 -14.23 -4.51
C LEU A 34 -6.63 -15.14 -3.28
N GLY A 35 -7.79 -15.22 -2.63
CA GLY A 35 -8.01 -16.15 -1.53
C GLY A 35 -7.96 -17.63 -1.90
N LYS A 36 -8.08 -17.99 -3.19
CA LYS A 36 -8.02 -19.38 -3.66
C LYS A 36 -6.60 -19.88 -3.94
N ILE A 37 -5.61 -19.00 -4.00
CA ILE A 37 -4.21 -19.37 -4.21
C ILE A 37 -3.54 -19.69 -2.86
N LYS A 38 -2.49 -20.55 -2.91
CA LYS A 38 -1.77 -20.98 -1.70
C LYS A 38 -0.61 -20.04 -1.31
N ASN A 39 -0.20 -19.16 -2.21
CA ASN A 39 0.89 -18.23 -1.96
C ASN A 39 0.47 -17.14 -0.95
N PRO A 40 1.38 -16.68 -0.09
CA PRO A 40 1.13 -15.51 0.74
C PRO A 40 0.76 -14.28 -0.09
N ILE A 41 -0.21 -13.51 0.39
CA ILE A 41 -0.69 -12.29 -0.26
C ILE A 41 -0.14 -11.07 0.47
N LEU A 42 0.61 -10.23 -0.24
CA LEU A 42 0.97 -8.90 0.22
C LEU A 42 -0.13 -7.91 -0.17
N LEU A 43 -0.97 -7.56 0.79
CA LEU A 43 -2.08 -6.63 0.58
C LEU A 43 -1.64 -5.20 0.88
N LYS A 44 -1.42 -4.41 -0.17
CA LYS A 44 -1.04 -2.99 -0.05
C LYS A 44 -2.27 -2.11 0.15
N ARG A 45 -2.20 -1.17 1.10
CA ARG A 45 -3.24 -0.19 1.38
C ARG A 45 -3.47 0.71 0.16
N GLY A 46 -4.73 0.92 -0.20
CA GLY A 46 -5.12 1.88 -1.25
C GLY A 46 -4.85 3.33 -0.83
N PHE A 47 -4.63 4.22 -1.81
CA PHE A 47 -4.27 5.63 -1.58
C PHE A 47 -5.28 6.42 -0.74
N ALA A 48 -6.55 6.05 -0.77
CA ALA A 48 -7.63 6.67 -0.01
C ALA A 48 -8.34 5.68 0.92
N ALA A 49 -7.76 4.49 1.13
CA ALA A 49 -8.35 3.46 1.95
C ALA A 49 -8.13 3.74 3.45
N THR A 50 -9.20 3.61 4.21
CA THR A 50 -9.15 3.56 5.68
C THR A 50 -8.53 2.25 6.15
N TYR A 51 -8.18 2.16 7.44
CA TYR A 51 -7.74 0.88 8.05
C TYR A 51 -8.83 -0.17 7.97
N HIS A 52 -10.08 0.24 8.19
CA HIS A 52 -11.23 -0.65 8.11
C HIS A 52 -11.38 -1.29 6.72
N GLU A 53 -11.29 -0.51 5.65
CA GLU A 53 -11.40 -1.01 4.27
C GLU A 53 -10.23 -1.95 3.91
N LEU A 54 -9.02 -1.67 4.42
CA LEU A 54 -7.87 -2.56 4.26
C LEU A 54 -8.12 -3.90 4.97
N LEU A 55 -8.63 -3.87 6.21
CA LEU A 55 -8.93 -5.05 7.01
C LEU A 55 -10.09 -5.87 6.40
N MET A 56 -11.14 -5.21 5.91
CA MET A 56 -12.22 -5.88 5.19
C MET A 56 -11.71 -6.60 3.93
N SER A 57 -10.78 -5.99 3.19
CA SER A 57 -10.15 -6.62 2.02
C SER A 57 -9.34 -7.85 2.42
N ALA A 58 -8.60 -7.80 3.53
CA ALA A 58 -7.88 -8.95 4.07
C ALA A 58 -8.84 -10.07 4.50
N GLU A 59 -9.95 -9.72 5.15
CA GLU A 59 -10.98 -10.68 5.56
C GLU A 59 -11.60 -11.42 4.37
N TYR A 60 -11.90 -10.74 3.27
CA TYR A 60 -12.38 -11.39 2.05
C TYR A 60 -11.39 -12.41 1.49
N ILE A 61 -10.08 -12.12 1.52
CA ILE A 61 -9.03 -13.06 1.10
C ILE A 61 -9.02 -14.28 2.02
N MET A 62 -9.07 -14.05 3.33
CA MET A 62 -9.05 -15.12 4.35
C MET A 62 -10.30 -16.01 4.27
N LEU A 63 -11.48 -15.41 4.15
CA LEU A 63 -12.75 -16.15 3.97
C LEU A 63 -12.77 -16.98 2.70
N ALA A 64 -12.09 -16.55 1.64
CA ALA A 64 -11.95 -17.32 0.40
C ALA A 64 -10.93 -18.47 0.50
N GLY A 65 -10.25 -18.63 1.65
CA GLY A 65 -9.42 -19.79 1.98
C GLY A 65 -7.92 -19.54 2.13
N ASN A 66 -7.43 -18.31 1.97
CA ASN A 66 -6.00 -18.01 2.15
C ASN A 66 -5.74 -17.20 3.45
N PRO A 67 -5.29 -17.84 4.54
CA PRO A 67 -4.99 -17.13 5.79
C PRO A 67 -3.63 -16.39 5.75
N ASN A 68 -2.82 -16.58 4.73
CA ASN A 68 -1.47 -16.03 4.64
C ASN A 68 -1.49 -14.62 4.04
N VAL A 69 -2.01 -13.65 4.78
CA VAL A 69 -2.09 -12.25 4.37
C VAL A 69 -1.12 -11.40 5.16
N ILE A 70 -0.35 -10.56 4.47
CA ILE A 70 0.55 -9.55 5.04
C ILE A 70 0.01 -8.18 4.64
N LEU A 71 -0.24 -7.30 5.61
CA LEU A 71 -0.67 -5.94 5.37
C LEU A 71 0.53 -5.05 5.08
N CYS A 72 0.39 -4.12 4.13
CA CYS A 72 1.46 -3.20 3.77
C CYS A 72 0.94 -1.76 3.72
N GLU A 73 1.47 -0.93 4.65
CA GLU A 73 1.34 0.52 4.56
C GLU A 73 2.31 1.04 3.49
N ARG A 74 1.79 1.75 2.48
CA ARG A 74 2.53 2.20 1.29
C ARG A 74 2.30 3.68 0.95
N GLY A 75 1.75 4.42 1.89
CA GLY A 75 1.39 5.84 1.74
C GLY A 75 -0.01 6.06 1.20
N ILE A 76 -0.61 7.12 1.70
CA ILE A 76 -1.95 7.60 1.32
C ILE A 76 -1.84 8.96 0.63
N ARG A 77 -2.85 9.32 -0.14
CA ARG A 77 -2.99 10.66 -0.71
C ARG A 77 -3.39 11.65 0.37
N THR A 78 -2.64 12.75 0.44
CA THR A 78 -2.94 13.90 1.31
C THR A 78 -2.83 15.18 0.50
N VAL A 79 -2.94 16.32 1.15
CA VAL A 79 -2.74 17.65 0.56
C VAL A 79 -1.26 17.96 0.30
N GLU A 80 -0.33 17.19 0.88
CA GLU A 80 1.11 17.39 0.72
C GLU A 80 1.57 16.97 -0.68
N THR A 81 2.47 17.75 -1.28
CA THR A 81 2.94 17.57 -2.66
C THR A 81 4.44 17.33 -2.79
N PHE A 82 5.21 17.50 -1.70
CA PHE A 82 6.66 17.28 -1.71
C PHE A 82 7.00 15.81 -1.92
N THR A 83 6.24 14.91 -1.31
CA THR A 83 6.35 13.47 -1.48
C THR A 83 5.22 12.96 -2.38
N ARG A 84 5.45 11.81 -3.03
CA ARG A 84 4.44 11.16 -3.87
C ARG A 84 3.17 10.83 -3.08
N ASN A 85 3.35 10.35 -1.84
CA ASN A 85 2.30 10.03 -0.89
C ASN A 85 2.79 10.42 0.52
N THR A 86 1.89 10.43 1.48
CA THR A 86 2.24 10.53 2.90
C THR A 86 2.30 9.13 3.49
N LEU A 87 3.48 8.67 3.92
CA LEU A 87 3.63 7.40 4.62
C LEU A 87 3.03 7.53 6.02
N ASP A 88 1.92 6.82 6.24
CA ASP A 88 1.18 6.86 7.51
C ASP A 88 1.79 5.88 8.52
N LEU A 89 2.76 6.34 9.30
CA LEU A 89 3.39 5.51 10.33
C LEU A 89 2.43 5.11 11.46
N ASN A 90 1.35 5.87 11.69
CA ASN A 90 0.33 5.50 12.67
C ASN A 90 -0.39 4.21 12.28
N ALA A 91 -0.47 3.89 10.98
CA ALA A 91 -1.08 2.66 10.49
C ALA A 91 -0.42 1.40 11.10
N ILE A 92 0.88 1.45 11.38
CA ILE A 92 1.63 0.29 11.87
C ILE A 92 1.10 -0.16 13.24
N PRO A 93 1.20 0.64 14.32
CA PRO A 93 0.70 0.24 15.63
C PRO A 93 -0.83 0.13 15.67
N ALA A 94 -1.58 0.94 14.89
CA ALA A 94 -3.02 0.86 14.85
C ALA A 94 -3.52 -0.47 14.27
N LEU A 95 -2.97 -0.92 13.15
CA LEU A 95 -3.33 -2.21 12.56
C LEU A 95 -2.92 -3.39 13.45
N GLN A 96 -1.77 -3.30 14.14
CA GLN A 96 -1.34 -4.34 15.07
C GLN A 96 -2.28 -4.50 16.28
N GLN A 97 -3.01 -3.45 16.66
CA GLN A 97 -4.05 -3.55 17.70
C GLN A 97 -5.37 -4.14 17.15
N LEU A 98 -5.62 -4.00 15.85
CA LEU A 98 -6.89 -4.40 15.23
C LEU A 98 -6.86 -5.80 14.62
N THR A 99 -5.67 -6.36 14.35
CA THR A 99 -5.54 -7.68 13.70
C THR A 99 -4.27 -8.42 14.16
N HIS A 100 -4.29 -9.75 14.01
CA HIS A 100 -3.12 -10.61 14.20
C HIS A 100 -2.20 -10.68 12.97
N LEU A 101 -2.59 -10.09 11.85
CA LEU A 101 -1.84 -10.16 10.60
C LEU A 101 -0.53 -9.36 10.68
N PRO A 102 0.55 -9.84 10.04
CA PRO A 102 1.77 -9.07 9.95
C PRO A 102 1.56 -7.74 9.22
N VAL A 103 2.15 -6.66 9.74
CA VAL A 103 2.11 -5.32 9.15
C VAL A 103 3.51 -4.91 8.74
N ILE A 104 3.72 -4.62 7.47
CA ILE A 104 4.98 -4.08 6.95
C ILE A 104 4.78 -2.69 6.37
N ALA A 105 5.87 -1.97 6.16
CA ALA A 105 5.86 -0.66 5.52
C ALA A 105 6.65 -0.66 4.20
N ASP A 106 6.20 0.15 3.26
CA ASP A 106 6.84 0.39 1.97
C ASP A 106 7.21 1.89 1.86
N PRO A 107 8.36 2.30 2.42
CA PRO A 107 8.81 3.69 2.36
C PRO A 107 9.23 4.14 0.96
N SER A 108 9.59 3.22 0.06
CA SER A 108 9.90 3.53 -1.33
C SER A 108 8.69 4.16 -2.03
N HIS A 109 7.55 3.47 -2.05
CA HIS A 109 6.31 4.01 -2.63
C HIS A 109 5.65 5.04 -1.72
N GLY A 110 5.82 4.94 -0.40
CA GLY A 110 5.27 5.88 0.56
C GLY A 110 5.82 7.28 0.39
N THR A 111 7.10 7.41 0.10
CA THR A 111 7.74 8.72 -0.11
C THR A 111 7.85 9.10 -1.60
N GLY A 112 8.22 8.16 -2.46
CA GLY A 112 8.54 8.42 -3.87
C GLY A 112 9.81 9.27 -4.05
N VAL A 113 10.63 9.43 -3.00
CA VAL A 113 11.83 10.26 -2.94
C VAL A 113 12.98 9.47 -2.35
N ARG A 114 14.03 9.20 -3.15
CA ARG A 114 15.17 8.34 -2.79
C ARG A 114 15.81 8.70 -1.44
N SER A 115 16.07 9.98 -1.21
CA SER A 115 16.70 10.45 0.04
C SER A 115 15.86 10.24 1.29
N LEU A 116 14.54 10.06 1.15
CA LEU A 116 13.63 9.85 2.26
C LEU A 116 13.39 8.36 2.59
N VAL A 117 13.77 7.45 1.70
CA VAL A 117 13.53 6.01 1.88
C VAL A 117 14.23 5.50 3.16
N LEU A 118 15.51 5.80 3.33
CA LEU A 118 16.29 5.34 4.50
C LEU A 118 15.74 5.90 5.83
N PRO A 119 15.54 7.21 6.02
CA PRO A 119 14.97 7.72 7.27
C PRO A 119 13.59 7.17 7.58
N MET A 120 12.73 7.00 6.55
CA MET A 120 11.39 6.46 6.74
C MET A 120 11.39 4.94 6.98
N ALA A 121 12.35 4.19 6.44
CA ALA A 121 12.57 2.78 6.79
C ALA A 121 12.91 2.62 8.28
N ARG A 122 13.81 3.45 8.80
CA ARG A 122 14.14 3.46 10.25
C ARG A 122 12.93 3.81 11.10
N ALA A 123 12.19 4.84 10.72
CA ALA A 123 10.98 5.27 11.43
C ALA A 123 9.90 4.18 11.42
N SER A 124 9.73 3.45 10.31
CA SER A 124 8.81 2.32 10.20
C SER A 124 9.17 1.19 11.17
N VAL A 125 10.47 0.84 11.26
CA VAL A 125 10.94 -0.16 12.22
C VAL A 125 10.76 0.33 13.66
N ALA A 126 11.03 1.61 13.93
CA ALA A 126 10.81 2.21 15.25
C ALA A 126 9.32 2.23 15.63
N ALA A 127 8.41 2.39 14.68
CA ALA A 127 6.97 2.27 14.89
C ALA A 127 6.49 0.82 15.10
N GLY A 128 7.37 -0.18 15.00
CA GLY A 128 7.06 -1.58 15.25
C GLY A 128 6.72 -2.41 13.99
N ALA A 129 7.00 -1.93 12.78
CA ALA A 129 6.76 -2.71 11.57
C ALA A 129 7.46 -4.08 11.64
N HIS A 130 6.74 -5.14 11.24
CA HIS A 130 7.27 -6.51 11.16
C HIS A 130 8.28 -6.68 10.03
N GLY A 131 8.25 -5.81 9.03
CA GLY A 131 9.17 -5.78 7.91
C GLY A 131 9.07 -4.49 7.12
N ILE A 132 9.96 -4.33 6.16
CA ILE A 132 9.98 -3.21 5.21
C ILE A 132 10.15 -3.73 3.78
N LEU A 133 9.50 -3.08 2.83
CA LEU A 133 9.63 -3.32 1.40
C LEU A 133 10.40 -2.18 0.76
N ILE A 134 11.50 -2.49 0.07
CA ILE A 134 12.41 -1.49 -0.53
C ILE A 134 12.66 -1.83 -2.00
N GLU A 135 12.58 -0.84 -2.85
CA GLU A 135 13.00 -0.95 -4.26
C GLU A 135 14.49 -0.69 -4.38
N MET A 136 15.21 -1.58 -5.08
CA MET A 136 16.62 -1.42 -5.34
C MET A 136 17.01 -1.84 -6.77
N HIS A 137 18.01 -1.21 -7.32
CA HIS A 137 18.54 -1.47 -8.65
C HIS A 137 20.05 -1.17 -8.68
N PRO A 138 20.90 -1.91 -9.43
CA PRO A 138 22.33 -1.63 -9.51
C PRO A 138 22.65 -0.24 -10.06
N ASP A 139 21.80 0.28 -10.93
CA ASP A 139 21.86 1.64 -11.45
C ASP A 139 20.46 2.25 -11.37
N PRO A 140 20.10 2.90 -10.24
CA PRO A 140 18.73 3.36 -9.98
C PRO A 140 18.14 4.27 -11.06
N ASP A 141 18.97 5.08 -11.71
CA ASP A 141 18.53 6.03 -12.74
C ASP A 141 18.15 5.33 -14.06
N LYS A 142 18.58 4.07 -14.23
CA LYS A 142 18.19 3.18 -15.35
C LYS A 142 17.05 2.21 -14.99
N SER A 143 16.47 2.32 -13.80
CA SER A 143 15.30 1.51 -13.45
C SER A 143 14.15 1.79 -14.41
N ILE A 144 13.52 0.74 -14.92
CA ILE A 144 12.39 0.83 -15.87
C ILE A 144 11.20 1.55 -15.24
N SER A 145 11.01 1.39 -13.92
CA SER A 145 9.95 2.05 -13.14
C SER A 145 10.53 2.63 -11.86
N ASP A 146 9.87 3.66 -11.34
CA ASP A 146 10.09 4.20 -10.00
C ASP A 146 11.55 4.60 -9.66
N ALA A 147 12.34 4.99 -10.66
CA ALA A 147 13.74 5.38 -10.53
C ALA A 147 14.00 6.44 -9.44
N LYS A 148 13.04 7.35 -9.21
CA LYS A 148 13.16 8.46 -8.25
C LYS A 148 13.28 8.01 -6.79
N GLN A 149 12.76 6.85 -6.43
CA GLN A 149 12.78 6.29 -5.08
C GLN A 149 13.67 5.06 -4.94
N THR A 150 14.10 4.45 -6.06
CA THR A 150 14.91 3.24 -6.07
C THR A 150 16.31 3.52 -5.48
N LEU A 151 16.78 2.64 -4.61
CA LEU A 151 18.12 2.69 -4.00
C LEU A 151 19.13 1.89 -4.83
N ASP A 152 20.41 2.30 -4.77
CA ASP A 152 21.51 1.44 -5.16
C ASP A 152 21.83 0.38 -4.09
N PHE A 153 22.68 -0.59 -4.41
CA PHE A 153 23.01 -1.69 -3.51
C PHE A 153 23.83 -1.23 -2.29
N GLU A 154 24.64 -0.20 -2.41
CA GLU A 154 25.41 0.35 -1.30
C GLU A 154 24.49 1.01 -0.27
N THR A 155 23.64 1.92 -0.74
CA THR A 155 22.63 2.59 0.09
C THR A 155 21.66 1.57 0.73
N PHE A 156 21.26 0.53 0.00
CA PHE A 156 20.43 -0.54 0.55
C PHE A 156 21.16 -1.32 1.65
N SER A 157 22.44 -1.64 1.46
CA SER A 157 23.26 -2.33 2.49
C SER A 157 23.39 -1.50 3.77
N ASP A 158 23.57 -0.18 3.62
CA ASP A 158 23.58 0.75 4.75
C ASP A 158 22.21 0.82 5.43
N LEU A 159 21.13 0.90 4.66
CA LEU A 159 19.76 0.84 5.19
C LEU A 159 19.55 -0.40 6.05
N VAL A 160 19.90 -1.58 5.56
CA VAL A 160 19.76 -2.84 6.31
C VAL A 160 20.55 -2.79 7.63
N ARG A 161 21.78 -2.29 7.61
CA ARG A 161 22.59 -2.11 8.81
C ARG A 161 21.91 -1.18 9.82
N GLN A 162 21.38 -0.04 9.36
CA GLN A 162 20.74 0.96 10.20
C GLN A 162 19.41 0.47 10.80
N VAL A 163 18.54 -0.17 10.03
CA VAL A 163 17.25 -0.69 10.54
C VAL A 163 17.48 -1.82 11.56
N ARG A 164 18.51 -2.67 11.36
CA ARG A 164 18.89 -3.69 12.37
C ARG A 164 19.32 -3.05 13.69
N ARG A 165 20.07 -1.94 13.65
CA ARG A 165 20.47 -1.19 14.87
C ARG A 165 19.24 -0.58 15.56
N VAL A 166 18.32 0.01 14.82
CA VAL A 166 17.06 0.52 15.39
C VAL A 166 16.28 -0.62 16.04
N LYS A 167 16.13 -1.76 15.35
CA LYS A 167 15.43 -2.92 15.90
C LYS A 167 16.07 -3.44 17.19
N ALA A 168 17.40 -3.50 17.23
CA ALA A 168 18.13 -3.94 18.44
C ALA A 168 17.98 -2.98 19.62
N ALA A 169 17.78 -1.69 19.36
CA ALA A 169 17.57 -0.69 20.43
C ALA A 169 16.15 -0.70 21.02
N LEU A 170 15.21 -1.46 20.41
CA LEU A 170 13.82 -1.59 20.87
C LEU A 170 13.60 -2.88 21.70
N LEU A 171 14.59 -3.74 21.79
CA LEU A 171 14.56 -5.00 22.54
C LEU A 171 15.22 -4.81 23.92
#